data_90e39882a9d195fbf6919c1204a26671
#
_entry.id   90e39882a9d195fbf6919c1204a26671
#
_cell.length_a   1.000
_cell.length_b   1.000
_cell.length_c   1.000
_cell.angle_alpha   90.00
_cell.angle_beta   90.00
_cell.angle_gamma   90.00
#
_symmetry.space_group_name_H-M   'P 1'
#
loop_
_entity.id
_entity.type
_entity.pdbx_description
1 polymer ?
#
loop_
_entity_poly.entity_id
_entity_poly.type
_entity_poly.pdbx_seq_one_letter_code
_entity_poly.pdbx_strand_id
1 'polypeptide(L)'
;MRALKLIQHMKGNAERMSEEVLQKIRNSERCKQLLLAVPAEDQQRSTLAVYRDLTAWLGTESDATIEERYVSLGVRRAQQGVPFSNLYWAICIAHEYLWSYIQQECLLDEPVEFWGGVNLLSSLTQFFNRALYFALLGYEKVAAGDLPISAARLAQR
;
A
#
# COMPACT_ATOMS: atom_id res chain seq x y z
N MET A 1 21.01 -3.51 8.16
CA MET A 1 21.06 -4.53 9.23
C MET A 1 19.79 -4.59 10.04
N ARG A 2 19.25 -3.47 10.44
CA ARG A 2 17.96 -3.42 11.16
C ARG A 2 16.78 -3.58 10.25
N ALA A 3 16.89 -3.09 9.03
CA ALA A 3 15.91 -3.39 7.99
C ALA A 3 15.80 -4.90 7.77
N LEU A 4 16.90 -5.65 7.92
CA LEU A 4 16.89 -7.10 7.78
C LEU A 4 15.98 -7.79 8.79
N LYS A 5 16.01 -7.35 10.06
CA LYS A 5 15.13 -7.89 11.10
C LYS A 5 13.66 -7.66 10.76
N LEU A 6 13.32 -6.45 10.34
CA LEU A 6 11.97 -6.12 9.92
C LEU A 6 11.57 -6.91 8.66
N ILE A 7 12.46 -7.01 7.69
CA ILE A 7 12.22 -7.77 6.45
C ILE A 7 11.89 -9.22 6.78
N GLN A 8 12.69 -9.87 7.64
CA GLN A 8 12.46 -11.25 8.04
C GLN A 8 11.14 -11.41 8.77
N HIS A 9 10.82 -10.47 9.65
CA HIS A 9 9.58 -10.49 10.42
C HIS A 9 8.37 -10.35 9.50
N MET A 10 8.44 -9.42 8.55
CA MET A 10 7.37 -9.20 7.57
C MET A 10 7.18 -10.38 6.62
N LYS A 11 8.28 -10.99 6.16
CA LYS A 11 8.20 -12.17 5.29
C LYS A 11 7.44 -13.31 5.95
N GLY A 12 7.66 -13.51 7.26
CA GLY A 12 6.98 -14.57 7.99
C GLY A 12 5.53 -14.25 8.36
N ASN A 13 5.12 -12.98 8.30
CA ASN A 13 3.81 -12.53 8.81
C ASN A 13 3.01 -11.72 7.79
N ALA A 14 3.46 -11.61 6.55
CA ALA A 14 2.83 -10.74 5.56
C ALA A 14 1.35 -11.05 5.33
N GLU A 15 0.98 -12.32 5.28
CA GLU A 15 -0.41 -12.73 5.09
C GLU A 15 -1.29 -12.31 6.26
N ARG A 16 -0.83 -12.56 7.49
CA ARG A 16 -1.56 -12.15 8.69
C ARG A 16 -1.69 -10.63 8.78
N MET A 17 -0.60 -9.91 8.50
CA MET A 17 -0.60 -8.45 8.49
C MET A 17 -1.61 -7.92 7.47
N SER A 18 -1.61 -8.47 6.27
CA SER A 18 -2.53 -8.04 5.22
C SER A 18 -3.99 -8.31 5.58
N GLU A 19 -4.28 -9.42 6.23
CA GLU A 19 -5.64 -9.74 6.70
C GLU A 19 -6.12 -8.73 7.75
N GLU A 20 -5.26 -8.38 8.70
CA GLU A 20 -5.58 -7.38 9.73
C GLU A 20 -5.79 -6.00 9.13
N VAL A 21 -4.96 -5.61 8.16
CA VAL A 21 -5.11 -4.35 7.45
C VAL A 21 -6.41 -4.34 6.64
N LEU A 22 -6.69 -5.40 5.93
CA LEU A 22 -7.91 -5.50 5.12
C LEU A 22 -9.16 -5.40 6.00
N GLN A 23 -9.12 -5.98 7.20
CA GLN A 23 -10.22 -5.85 8.14
C GLN A 23 -10.41 -4.38 8.57
N LYS A 24 -9.32 -3.64 8.80
CA LYS A 24 -9.39 -2.21 9.12
C LYS A 24 -9.96 -1.41 7.94
N ILE A 25 -9.58 -1.75 6.72
CA ILE A 25 -10.11 -1.11 5.52
C ILE A 25 -11.63 -1.37 5.42
N ARG A 26 -12.05 -2.62 5.66
CA ARG A 26 -13.47 -3.00 5.61
C ARG A 26 -14.32 -2.27 6.66
N ASN A 27 -13.72 -1.90 7.77
CA ASN A 27 -14.42 -1.17 8.84
C ASN A 27 -14.36 0.35 8.65
N SER A 28 -13.73 0.85 7.59
CA SER A 28 -13.58 2.28 7.33
C SER A 28 -14.62 2.78 6.34
N GLU A 29 -15.43 3.74 6.77
CA GLU A 29 -16.40 4.41 5.89
C GLU A 29 -15.70 5.13 4.72
N ARG A 30 -14.48 5.59 4.92
CA ARG A 30 -13.70 6.29 3.90
C ARG A 30 -13.23 5.38 2.76
N CYS A 31 -13.30 4.06 2.96
CA CYS A 31 -12.95 3.07 1.94
C CYS A 31 -14.17 2.39 1.32
N LYS A 32 -15.37 2.84 1.65
CA LYS A 32 -16.63 2.18 1.26
C LYS A 32 -16.74 1.98 -0.25
N GLN A 33 -16.45 3.00 -1.04
CA GLN A 33 -16.56 2.91 -2.50
C GLN A 33 -15.55 1.92 -3.09
N LEU A 34 -14.33 1.89 -2.53
CA LEU A 34 -13.32 0.90 -2.91
C LEU A 34 -13.84 -0.51 -2.67
N LEU A 35 -14.40 -0.75 -1.49
CA LEU A 35 -14.90 -2.08 -1.12
C LEU A 35 -16.04 -2.56 -2.01
N LEU A 36 -16.89 -1.62 -2.47
CA LEU A 36 -18.00 -1.94 -3.37
C LEU A 36 -17.53 -2.20 -4.81
N ALA A 37 -16.51 -1.48 -5.26
CA ALA A 37 -16.07 -1.50 -6.65
C ALA A 37 -15.02 -2.57 -6.95
N VAL A 38 -14.23 -2.98 -5.95
CA VAL A 38 -13.10 -3.87 -6.14
C VAL A 38 -13.47 -5.30 -5.69
N PRO A 39 -13.27 -6.33 -6.54
CA PRO A 39 -13.52 -7.71 -6.13
C PRO A 39 -12.72 -8.10 -4.90
N ALA A 40 -13.28 -8.94 -4.03
CA ALA A 40 -12.65 -9.36 -2.79
C ALA A 40 -11.26 -9.96 -2.99
N GLU A 41 -11.08 -10.75 -4.03
CA GLU A 41 -9.77 -11.35 -4.35
C GLU A 41 -8.72 -10.30 -4.70
N ASP A 42 -9.12 -9.27 -5.43
CA ASP A 42 -8.23 -8.15 -5.78
C ASP A 42 -7.89 -7.33 -4.53
N GLN A 43 -8.85 -7.14 -3.63
CA GLN A 43 -8.60 -6.48 -2.35
C GLN A 43 -7.52 -7.22 -1.54
N GLN A 44 -7.64 -8.53 -1.44
CA GLN A 44 -6.69 -9.38 -0.71
C GLN A 44 -5.31 -9.35 -1.36
N ARG A 45 -5.25 -9.51 -2.67
CA ARG A 45 -4.00 -9.52 -3.44
C ARG A 45 -3.27 -8.20 -3.34
N SER A 46 -3.99 -7.10 -3.50
CA SER A 46 -3.40 -5.75 -3.47
C SER A 46 -2.89 -5.39 -2.09
N THR A 47 -3.60 -5.77 -1.04
CA THR A 47 -3.19 -5.50 0.33
C THR A 47 -1.95 -6.30 0.70
N LEU A 48 -1.89 -7.58 0.33
CA LEU A 48 -0.71 -8.41 0.54
C LEU A 48 0.49 -7.88 -0.24
N ALA A 49 0.27 -7.43 -1.47
CA ALA A 49 1.32 -6.90 -2.34
C ALA A 49 2.05 -5.70 -1.72
N VAL A 50 1.35 -4.85 -0.95
CA VAL A 50 1.97 -3.69 -0.30
C VAL A 50 3.15 -4.12 0.57
N TYR A 51 2.95 -5.13 1.41
CA TYR A 51 4.00 -5.58 2.33
C TYR A 51 5.11 -6.35 1.63
N ARG A 52 4.78 -7.10 0.60
CA ARG A 52 5.78 -7.77 -0.24
C ARG A 52 6.62 -6.77 -1.02
N ASP A 53 5.99 -5.76 -1.58
CA ASP A 53 6.68 -4.70 -2.32
C ASP A 53 7.57 -3.87 -1.41
N LEU A 54 7.08 -3.54 -0.21
CA LEU A 54 7.87 -2.85 0.81
C LEU A 54 9.12 -3.65 1.19
N THR A 55 8.95 -4.94 1.41
CA THR A 55 10.06 -5.84 1.76
C THR A 55 11.13 -5.84 0.66
N ALA A 56 10.70 -5.93 -0.59
CA ALA A 56 11.62 -5.90 -1.74
C ALA A 56 12.30 -4.52 -1.85
N TRP A 57 11.56 -3.44 -1.67
CA TRP A 57 12.10 -2.09 -1.75
C TRP A 57 13.14 -1.80 -0.67
N LEU A 58 12.90 -2.26 0.56
CA LEU A 58 13.86 -2.10 1.65
C LEU A 58 15.21 -2.75 1.36
N GLY A 59 15.22 -3.79 0.53
CA GLY A 59 16.45 -4.45 0.12
C GLY A 59 17.22 -3.73 -0.97
N THR A 60 16.54 -3.02 -1.86
CA THR A 60 17.15 -2.41 -3.06
C THR A 60 17.01 -0.89 -3.12
N GLU A 61 15.97 -0.35 -2.48
CA GLU A 61 15.58 1.07 -2.56
C GLU A 61 15.43 1.58 -4.00
N SER A 62 15.03 0.67 -4.92
CA SER A 62 14.83 1.00 -6.34
C SER A 62 13.40 1.44 -6.60
N ASP A 63 13.23 2.61 -7.17
CA ASP A 63 11.91 3.15 -7.51
C ASP A 63 11.26 2.47 -8.70
N ALA A 64 12.02 1.79 -9.56
CA ALA A 64 11.51 1.24 -10.81
C ALA A 64 10.33 0.26 -10.60
N THR A 65 10.48 -0.67 -9.66
CA THR A 65 9.45 -1.67 -9.37
C THR A 65 8.22 -1.02 -8.73
N ILE A 66 8.43 -0.07 -7.82
CA ILE A 66 7.34 0.66 -7.16
C ILE A 66 6.57 1.45 -8.21
N GLU A 67 7.25 2.16 -9.08
CA GLU A 67 6.61 2.93 -10.14
C GLU A 67 5.71 2.05 -10.98
N GLU A 68 6.23 0.97 -11.51
CA GLU A 68 5.47 0.05 -12.35
C GLU A 68 4.22 -0.47 -11.64
N ARG A 69 4.37 -0.97 -10.43
CA ARG A 69 3.28 -1.59 -9.67
C ARG A 69 2.22 -0.60 -9.23
N TYR A 70 2.61 0.57 -8.75
CA TYR A 70 1.66 1.53 -8.19
C TYR A 70 1.01 2.41 -9.25
N VAL A 71 1.71 2.72 -10.33
CA VAL A 71 1.07 3.32 -11.51
C VAL A 71 -0.03 2.38 -12.02
N SER A 72 0.28 1.09 -12.15
CA SER A 72 -0.69 0.08 -12.57
C SER A 72 -1.87 -0.02 -11.61
N LEU A 73 -1.63 0.03 -10.30
CA LEU A 73 -2.69 0.03 -9.31
C LEU A 73 -3.61 1.25 -9.46
N GLY A 74 -3.02 2.43 -9.61
CA GLY A 74 -3.79 3.66 -9.80
C GLY A 74 -4.66 3.62 -11.05
N VAL A 75 -4.10 3.14 -12.16
CA VAL A 75 -4.85 2.93 -13.41
C VAL A 75 -6.03 1.99 -13.17
N ARG A 76 -5.78 0.85 -12.55
CA ARG A 76 -6.81 -0.17 -12.31
C ARG A 76 -7.94 0.35 -11.43
N ARG A 77 -7.60 1.06 -10.35
CA ARG A 77 -8.63 1.61 -9.45
C ARG A 77 -9.46 2.70 -10.12
N ALA A 78 -8.83 3.56 -10.93
CA ALA A 78 -9.55 4.55 -11.71
C ALA A 78 -10.52 3.90 -12.70
N GLN A 79 -10.08 2.85 -13.39
CA GLN A 79 -10.91 2.10 -14.31
C GLN A 79 -12.09 1.41 -13.61
N GLN A 80 -11.90 0.99 -12.37
CA GLN A 80 -12.95 0.38 -11.54
C GLN A 80 -13.91 1.42 -10.95
N GLY A 81 -13.62 2.69 -11.12
CA GLY A 81 -14.48 3.75 -10.59
C GLY A 81 -14.30 4.06 -9.11
N VAL A 82 -13.20 3.64 -8.53
CA VAL A 82 -12.87 3.95 -7.13
C VAL A 82 -12.44 5.40 -7.02
N PRO A 83 -13.06 6.23 -6.16
CA PRO A 83 -12.54 7.58 -5.91
C PRO A 83 -11.11 7.51 -5.36
N PHE A 84 -10.23 8.39 -5.83
CA PHE A 84 -8.84 8.35 -5.38
C PHE A 84 -8.71 8.50 -3.86
N SER A 85 -9.60 9.29 -3.24
CA SER A 85 -9.61 9.46 -1.79
C SER A 85 -9.76 8.14 -1.03
N ASN A 86 -10.53 7.19 -1.58
CA ASN A 86 -10.68 5.86 -0.99
C ASN A 86 -9.37 5.07 -1.05
N LEU A 87 -8.72 5.09 -2.21
CA LEU A 87 -7.43 4.42 -2.40
C LEU A 87 -6.36 5.05 -1.50
N TYR A 88 -6.32 6.37 -1.45
CA TYR A 88 -5.40 7.11 -0.59
C TYR A 88 -5.55 6.67 0.87
N TRP A 89 -6.82 6.63 1.35
CA TRP A 89 -7.07 6.27 2.74
C TRP A 89 -6.70 4.82 3.04
N ALA A 90 -6.95 3.90 2.11
CA ALA A 90 -6.54 2.50 2.27
C ALA A 90 -5.02 2.38 2.42
N ILE A 91 -4.25 3.11 1.62
CA ILE A 91 -2.79 3.13 1.72
C ILE A 91 -2.35 3.75 3.05
N CYS A 92 -3.02 4.80 3.52
CA CYS A 92 -2.76 5.38 4.85
C CYS A 92 -3.00 4.37 5.97
N ILE A 93 -4.07 3.60 5.90
CA ILE A 93 -4.35 2.53 6.88
C ILE A 93 -3.20 1.52 6.90
N ALA A 94 -2.74 1.09 5.73
CA ALA A 94 -1.63 0.15 5.64
C ALA A 94 -0.33 0.70 6.27
N HIS A 95 -0.06 1.98 6.07
CA HIS A 95 1.11 2.66 6.63
C HIS A 95 1.00 2.77 8.16
N GLU A 96 -0.13 3.24 8.66
CA GLU A 96 -0.37 3.40 10.10
C GLU A 96 -0.35 2.05 10.82
N TYR A 97 -0.91 1.02 10.20
CA TYR A 97 -0.86 -0.34 10.74
C TYR A 97 0.59 -0.81 10.91
N LEU A 98 1.41 -0.61 9.89
CA LEU A 98 2.81 -1.03 9.96
C LEU A 98 3.55 -0.32 11.09
N TRP A 99 3.30 0.98 11.27
CA TRP A 99 3.90 1.74 12.35
C TRP A 99 3.53 1.16 13.71
N SER A 100 2.23 0.90 13.95
CA SER A 100 1.76 0.28 15.17
C SER A 100 2.33 -1.12 15.37
N TYR A 101 2.45 -1.89 14.30
CA TYR A 101 3.01 -3.23 14.32
C TYR A 101 4.47 -3.20 14.79
N ILE A 102 5.27 -2.29 14.24
CA ILE A 102 6.69 -2.13 14.63
C ILE A 102 6.80 -1.79 16.12
N GLN A 103 5.93 -0.92 16.62
CA GLN A 103 5.92 -0.55 18.02
C GLN A 103 5.51 -1.73 18.93
N GLN A 104 4.47 -2.45 18.57
CA GLN A 104 3.95 -3.58 19.37
C GLN A 104 4.92 -4.75 19.43
N GLU A 105 5.60 -5.05 18.32
CA GLU A 105 6.57 -6.13 18.26
C GLU A 105 7.94 -5.71 18.78
N CYS A 106 8.05 -4.51 19.33
CA CYS A 106 9.28 -4.00 19.97
C CYS A 106 10.50 -4.06 19.05
N LEU A 107 10.32 -3.72 17.78
CA LEU A 107 11.39 -3.80 16.79
C LEU A 107 12.38 -2.64 16.87
N LEU A 108 12.19 -1.71 17.85
CA LEU A 108 13.02 -0.53 18.07
C LEU A 108 13.39 -0.35 19.55
N ASP A 109 13.70 -1.43 20.26
CA ASP A 109 13.84 -1.43 21.72
C ASP A 109 15.13 -0.83 22.27
N GLU A 110 16.24 -0.94 21.55
CA GLU A 110 17.54 -0.56 22.08
C GLU A 110 17.99 0.81 21.59
N PRO A 111 18.73 1.59 22.40
CA PRO A 111 19.22 2.92 22.00
C PRO A 111 20.01 2.92 20.69
N VAL A 112 20.83 1.91 20.46
CA VAL A 112 21.58 1.75 19.21
C VAL A 112 20.62 1.47 18.04
N GLU A 113 19.57 0.72 18.29
CA GLU A 113 18.52 0.44 17.31
C GLU A 113 17.64 1.66 17.04
N PHE A 114 17.53 2.57 18.01
CA PHE A 114 16.74 3.78 17.85
C PHE A 114 17.22 4.63 16.66
N TRP A 115 18.54 4.92 16.59
CA TRP A 115 19.07 5.72 15.47
C TRP A 115 18.94 5.00 14.13
N GLY A 116 19.21 3.71 14.09
CA GLY A 116 18.93 2.92 12.88
C GLY A 116 17.44 2.78 12.61
N GLY A 117 16.62 2.80 13.68
CA GLY A 117 15.18 2.81 13.57
C GLY A 117 14.64 4.09 12.96
N VAL A 118 15.21 5.25 13.27
CA VAL A 118 14.85 6.52 12.63
C VAL A 118 15.10 6.45 11.12
N ASN A 119 16.24 5.90 10.70
CA ASN A 119 16.52 5.70 9.28
C ASN A 119 15.54 4.71 8.64
N LEU A 120 15.22 3.63 9.34
CA LEU A 120 14.24 2.66 8.86
C LEU A 120 12.86 3.31 8.69
N LEU A 121 12.42 4.09 9.67
CA LEU A 121 11.13 4.79 9.59
C LEU A 121 11.09 5.78 8.44
N SER A 122 12.20 6.48 8.21
CA SER A 122 12.34 7.37 7.06
C SER A 122 12.19 6.59 5.74
N SER A 123 12.84 5.43 5.64
CA SER A 123 12.72 4.56 4.47
C SER A 123 11.29 4.06 4.26
N LEU A 124 10.62 3.65 5.34
CA LEU A 124 9.22 3.22 5.27
C LEU A 124 8.31 4.36 4.79
N THR A 125 8.51 5.56 5.33
CA THR A 125 7.75 6.73 4.91
C THR A 125 7.98 7.04 3.44
N GLN A 126 9.23 6.95 2.97
CA GLN A 126 9.56 7.13 1.56
C GLN A 126 8.83 6.13 0.67
N PHE A 127 8.79 4.88 1.07
CA PHE A 127 8.07 3.85 0.31
C PHE A 127 6.59 4.23 0.14
N PHE A 128 5.90 4.55 1.24
CA PHE A 128 4.48 4.87 1.18
C PHE A 128 4.20 6.17 0.43
N ASN A 129 5.07 7.17 0.56
CA ASN A 129 4.94 8.41 -0.19
C ASN A 129 5.09 8.17 -1.70
N ARG A 130 6.06 7.34 -2.09
CA ARG A 130 6.26 6.99 -3.49
C ARG A 130 5.09 6.16 -4.03
N ALA A 131 4.61 5.21 -3.24
CA ALA A 131 3.45 4.41 -3.62
C ALA A 131 2.23 5.29 -3.89
N LEU A 132 1.98 6.26 -3.01
CA LEU A 132 0.89 7.23 -3.18
C LEU A 132 1.08 8.09 -4.43
N TYR A 133 2.29 8.59 -4.63
CA TYR A 133 2.59 9.43 -5.80
C TYR A 133 2.35 8.67 -7.11
N PHE A 134 2.91 7.46 -7.22
CA PHE A 134 2.76 6.68 -8.44
C PHE A 134 1.32 6.20 -8.66
N ALA A 135 0.59 5.87 -7.59
CA ALA A 135 -0.82 5.54 -7.68
C ALA A 135 -1.63 6.73 -8.21
N LEU A 136 -1.36 7.93 -7.69
CA LEU A 136 -2.01 9.14 -8.17
C LEU A 136 -1.69 9.39 -9.65
N LEU A 137 -0.42 9.24 -10.02
CA LEU A 137 0.02 9.42 -11.41
C LEU A 137 -0.72 8.48 -12.35
N GLY A 138 -0.85 7.20 -11.98
CA GLY A 138 -1.61 6.22 -12.76
C GLY A 138 -3.09 6.57 -12.82
N TYR A 139 -3.65 6.99 -11.70
CA TYR A 139 -5.06 7.40 -11.62
C TYR A 139 -5.33 8.58 -12.55
N GLU A 140 -4.46 9.58 -12.55
CA GLU A 140 -4.59 10.76 -13.40
C GLU A 140 -4.53 10.43 -14.88
N LYS A 141 -3.80 9.40 -15.29
CA LYS A 141 -3.76 8.95 -16.69
C LYS A 141 -5.14 8.54 -17.21
N VAL A 142 -5.92 7.88 -16.36
CA VAL A 142 -7.31 7.50 -16.71
C VAL A 142 -8.22 8.73 -16.67
N ALA A 143 -8.10 9.56 -15.66
CA ALA A 143 -8.91 10.75 -15.47
C ALA A 143 -8.66 11.77 -16.60
N ALA A 144 -7.43 11.85 -17.13
CA ALA A 144 -7.09 12.73 -18.25
C ALA A 144 -7.52 12.20 -19.61
N GLY A 145 -8.07 10.96 -19.66
CA GLY A 145 -8.49 10.35 -20.92
C GLY A 145 -7.38 9.66 -21.69
N ASP A 146 -6.18 9.55 -21.12
CA ASP A 146 -5.04 8.85 -21.76
C ASP A 146 -5.26 7.34 -21.81
N LEU A 147 -6.10 6.82 -20.88
CA LEU A 147 -6.48 5.42 -20.83
C LEU A 147 -7.99 5.31 -20.65
N PRO A 148 -8.63 4.25 -21.21
CA PRO A 148 -10.09 4.11 -21.16
C PRO A 148 -10.59 3.74 -19.76
N ILE A 149 -11.79 4.21 -19.44
CA ILE A 149 -12.56 3.72 -18.30
C ILE A 149 -13.05 2.32 -18.66
N SER A 150 -13.10 1.39 -17.69
CA SER A 150 -13.51 0.02 -17.95
C SER A 150 -14.97 -0.06 -18.42
N ALA A 151 -15.27 -1.05 -19.27
CA ALA A 151 -16.63 -1.25 -19.80
C ALA A 151 -17.64 -1.52 -18.69
N ALA A 152 -17.23 -2.20 -17.61
CA ALA A 152 -18.11 -2.47 -16.47
C ALA A 152 -18.60 -1.17 -15.80
N ARG A 153 -17.75 -0.16 -15.72
CA ARG A 153 -18.14 1.14 -15.18
C ARG A 153 -19.06 1.90 -16.13
N LEU A 154 -18.80 1.84 -17.41
CA LEU A 154 -19.65 2.48 -18.40
C LEU A 154 -21.07 1.91 -18.39
N ALA A 155 -21.22 0.63 -18.15
CA ALA A 155 -22.52 -0.03 -18.06
C ALA A 155 -23.31 0.39 -16.80
N GLN A 156 -22.66 0.96 -15.79
CA GLN A 156 -23.32 1.44 -14.57
C GLN A 156 -23.80 2.90 -14.68
N ARG A 157 -23.49 3.58 -15.75
CA ARG A 157 -24.00 4.91 -16.05
C ARG A 157 -25.31 4.80 -16.80
#